data_6db6a56a2ae155d958c270b697669c5b
#
_entry.id   6db6a56a2ae155d958c270b697669c5b
#
_cell.length_a   1.000
_cell.length_b   1.000
_cell.length_c   1.000
_cell.angle_alpha   90.00
_cell.angle_beta   90.00
_cell.angle_gamma   90.00
#
_symmetry.space_group_name_H-M   'P 1'
#
loop_
_entity.id
_entity.type
_entity.pdbx_description
1 polymer ?
#
loop_
_entity_poly.entity_id
_entity_poly.type
_entity_poly.pdbx_seq_one_letter_code
_entity_poly.pdbx_strand_id
1 'polypeptide(L)'
;MAMAWSRRGGVLAAALMVGAAGLSSCSSGPAESIDYAVDGLLTTYNTNTVAGAASGGPQAFARVLTGFNYHGPDGQIVGDHDFGKVSVVGRAPLILDYEINADAVYSDGKPITCDDMVLAWASQSGRFPDFDAASRAGYVDIASVDCAPGQKRARVSFAQDRAFVDYGQLFAATSIMPSHVIADELGLPDGGIVNAVNNNDGPTVERIAQAWNTTWNLKRDIDIKKFPSSGPYKLDSVTEDGAVVLVANDKWWGAPPVTSKVTVWPRGADIQDRINQRAYDVVDVSAGSSGTLNLPDDYVRTDSPSAGIEQLIFASQGPMSQTPERRALAPVSYTHLTLPTILRV
;
A
#
# COMPACT_ATOMS: atom_id res chain seq x y z
N MET A 1 26.10 21.05 -77.25
CA MET A 1 27.20 22.01 -77.23
C MET A 1 27.73 21.97 -75.81
N ALA A 2 28.79 21.19 -75.55
CA ALA A 2 30.20 21.65 -75.59
C ALA A 2 30.44 22.72 -74.52
N MET A 3 31.31 22.64 -73.58
CA MET A 3 32.65 22.04 -73.51
C MET A 3 33.12 22.03 -72.04
N ALA A 4 33.81 20.98 -71.68
CA ALA A 4 34.75 20.84 -70.59
C ALA A 4 35.77 22.00 -70.45
N TRP A 5 36.38 22.16 -69.27
CA TRP A 5 37.84 22.12 -69.10
C TRP A 5 38.25 22.02 -67.63
N SER A 6 39.15 21.11 -67.38
CA SER A 6 39.86 20.81 -66.11
C SER A 6 40.97 21.83 -65.86
N ARG A 7 41.39 22.03 -64.60
CA ARG A 7 42.80 22.00 -64.21
C ARG A 7 43.04 21.84 -62.70
N ARG A 8 43.99 21.05 -62.43
CA ARG A 8 44.61 20.56 -61.20
C ARG A 8 45.39 21.66 -60.43
N GLY A 9 45.58 21.42 -59.17
CA GLY A 9 46.59 21.96 -58.25
C GLY A 9 46.03 22.02 -56.86
N GLY A 10 46.37 21.26 -55.91
CA GLY A 10 47.62 20.79 -55.42
C GLY A 10 47.82 21.33 -54.00
N VAL A 11 47.60 20.45 -52.96
CA VAL A 11 48.33 20.39 -51.69
C VAL A 11 48.12 21.53 -50.65
N LEU A 12 47.49 21.18 -49.51
CA LEU A 12 48.19 21.09 -48.22
C LEU A 12 47.20 20.59 -47.13
N ALA A 13 47.52 19.44 -46.58
CA ALA A 13 46.86 18.87 -45.41
C ALA A 13 47.23 19.70 -44.16
N ALA A 14 46.23 20.25 -43.48
CA ALA A 14 46.36 20.67 -42.09
C ALA A 14 45.37 19.83 -41.28
N ALA A 15 45.88 18.85 -40.59
CA ALA A 15 45.13 18.05 -39.63
C ALA A 15 44.82 18.92 -38.40
N LEU A 16 43.62 19.42 -38.32
CA LEU A 16 43.05 19.95 -37.07
C LEU A 16 42.37 18.79 -36.38
N MET A 17 43.05 18.18 -35.39
CA MET A 17 42.43 17.37 -34.38
C MET A 17 41.59 18.29 -33.53
N VAL A 18 40.31 18.39 -33.84
CA VAL A 18 39.29 18.86 -32.93
C VAL A 18 38.99 17.69 -31.98
N GLY A 19 39.51 17.81 -30.75
CA GLY A 19 39.17 16.92 -29.67
C GLY A 19 37.66 16.96 -29.47
N ALA A 20 36.98 15.85 -29.77
CA ALA A 20 35.61 15.61 -29.33
C ALA A 20 35.64 15.47 -27.81
N ALA A 21 35.52 16.61 -27.12
CA ALA A 21 35.08 16.61 -25.73
C ALA A 21 33.67 15.99 -25.78
N GLY A 22 33.57 14.75 -25.39
CA GLY A 22 32.31 14.07 -25.18
C GLY A 22 31.51 14.85 -24.12
N LEU A 23 30.56 15.64 -24.60
CA LEU A 23 29.45 16.08 -23.78
C LEU A 23 28.67 14.80 -23.44
N SER A 24 29.04 14.18 -22.31
CA SER A 24 28.16 13.26 -21.62
C SER A 24 26.95 14.10 -21.23
N SER A 25 25.96 14.20 -22.11
CA SER A 25 24.64 14.64 -21.72
C SER A 25 24.15 13.58 -20.74
N CYS A 26 24.13 13.92 -19.45
CA CYS A 26 23.30 13.22 -18.50
C CYS A 26 21.87 13.29 -19.06
N SER A 27 21.44 12.24 -19.74
CA SER A 27 20.03 12.06 -20.04
C SER A 27 19.37 11.82 -18.67
N SER A 28 18.76 12.85 -18.12
CA SER A 28 17.84 12.71 -17.00
C SER A 28 16.55 12.03 -17.48
N GLY A 29 16.69 10.84 -18.04
CA GLY A 29 15.57 9.93 -18.22
C GLY A 29 15.10 9.42 -16.87
N PRO A 30 13.86 8.94 -16.79
CA PRO A 30 13.38 8.32 -15.56
C PRO A 30 14.34 7.22 -15.09
N ALA A 31 14.57 7.13 -13.78
CA ALA A 31 15.41 6.08 -13.22
C ALA A 31 14.81 4.71 -13.57
N GLU A 32 15.63 3.78 -14.03
CA GLU A 32 15.20 2.42 -14.37
C GLU A 32 14.78 1.65 -13.12
N SER A 33 15.41 1.94 -11.98
CA SER A 33 15.10 1.38 -10.66
C SER A 33 15.18 2.45 -9.57
N ILE A 34 14.44 2.22 -8.48
CA ILE A 34 14.47 3.01 -7.26
C ILE A 34 14.70 2.08 -6.07
N ASP A 35 15.66 2.42 -5.22
CA ASP A 35 15.88 1.79 -3.92
C ASP A 35 15.27 2.65 -2.82
N TYR A 36 14.18 2.16 -2.21
CA TYR A 36 13.37 2.87 -1.21
C TYR A 36 13.45 2.18 0.14
N ALA A 37 13.98 2.84 1.15
CA ALA A 37 14.01 2.36 2.53
C ALA A 37 12.80 2.89 3.31
N VAL A 38 12.01 1.98 3.89
CA VAL A 38 10.86 2.30 4.77
C VAL A 38 11.26 2.23 6.24
N ASP A 39 10.60 3.03 7.08
CA ASP A 39 10.88 3.08 8.53
C ASP A 39 10.15 1.97 9.30
N GLY A 40 10.33 0.73 8.88
CA GLY A 40 9.71 -0.43 9.54
C GLY A 40 10.16 -1.76 8.94
N LEU A 41 9.81 -2.84 9.61
CA LEU A 41 9.99 -4.19 9.07
C LEU A 41 8.92 -4.47 8.01
N LEU A 42 9.21 -5.38 7.08
CA LEU A 42 8.26 -5.89 6.11
C LEU A 42 7.85 -7.31 6.53
N THR A 43 6.75 -7.42 7.26
CA THR A 43 6.33 -8.68 7.91
C THR A 43 5.25 -9.43 7.14
N THR A 44 4.36 -8.69 6.49
CA THR A 44 3.23 -9.24 5.75
C THR A 44 2.80 -8.31 4.61
N TYR A 45 2.28 -8.91 3.55
CA TYR A 45 1.65 -8.21 2.43
C TYR A 45 0.25 -7.67 2.81
N ASN A 46 -0.42 -8.31 3.80
CA ASN A 46 -1.70 -7.86 4.32
C ASN A 46 -1.51 -6.79 5.40
N THR A 47 -1.52 -5.54 5.01
CA THR A 47 -1.32 -4.40 5.90
C THR A 47 -2.52 -4.09 6.81
N ASN A 48 -3.62 -4.84 6.67
CA ASN A 48 -4.82 -4.66 7.49
C ASN A 48 -4.75 -5.44 8.82
N THR A 49 -3.81 -6.39 8.96
CA THR A 49 -3.57 -7.07 10.24
C THR A 49 -2.85 -6.16 11.22
N VAL A 50 -2.95 -6.45 12.53
CA VAL A 50 -2.22 -5.70 13.57
C VAL A 50 -0.72 -5.64 13.27
N ALA A 51 -0.12 -6.78 12.92
CA ALA A 51 1.30 -6.84 12.55
C ALA A 51 1.61 -6.07 11.27
N GLY A 52 0.72 -6.11 10.27
CA GLY A 52 0.89 -5.43 8.99
C GLY A 52 0.78 -3.91 9.12
N ALA A 53 -0.19 -3.42 9.88
CA ALA A 53 -0.38 -1.99 10.10
C ALA A 53 0.77 -1.35 10.90
N ALA A 54 1.42 -2.13 11.77
CA ALA A 54 2.58 -1.69 12.56
C ALA A 54 3.91 -1.84 11.82
N SER A 55 3.89 -2.18 10.53
CA SER A 55 5.08 -2.44 9.71
C SER A 55 5.31 -1.33 8.67
N GLY A 56 6.38 -1.44 7.87
CA GLY A 56 6.61 -0.63 6.67
C GLY A 56 5.73 -1.01 5.47
N GLY A 57 4.85 -2.00 5.64
CA GLY A 57 3.97 -2.51 4.60
C GLY A 57 3.03 -1.46 3.99
N PRO A 58 2.36 -0.59 4.77
CA PRO A 58 1.50 0.45 4.22
C PRO A 58 2.20 1.33 3.18
N GLN A 59 3.45 1.70 3.42
CA GLN A 59 4.27 2.47 2.47
C GLN A 59 4.72 1.60 1.29
N ALA A 60 5.17 0.38 1.57
CA ALA A 60 5.68 -0.54 0.56
C ALA A 60 4.63 -0.93 -0.48
N PHE A 61 3.39 -1.17 -0.05
CA PHE A 61 2.34 -1.75 -0.90
C PHE A 61 1.27 -0.77 -1.36
N ALA A 62 1.40 0.52 -1.07
CA ALA A 62 0.42 1.55 -1.47
C ALA A 62 0.17 1.61 -2.99
N ARG A 63 1.15 1.22 -3.83
CA ARG A 63 1.03 1.17 -5.29
C ARG A 63 0.99 -0.26 -5.85
N VAL A 64 0.87 -1.24 -4.97
CA VAL A 64 0.79 -2.68 -5.29
C VAL A 64 -0.63 -3.19 -5.12
N LEU A 65 -1.30 -2.77 -4.05
CA LEU A 65 -2.71 -3.04 -3.77
C LEU A 65 -3.50 -1.73 -3.86
N THR A 66 -4.27 -1.57 -4.89
CA THR A 66 -5.11 -0.39 -5.11
C THR A 66 -6.51 -0.54 -4.50
N GLY A 67 -7.26 0.54 -4.45
CA GLY A 67 -8.61 0.61 -3.94
C GLY A 67 -9.31 1.86 -4.46
N PHE A 68 -10.50 2.18 -3.95
CA PHE A 68 -11.28 3.33 -4.42
C PHE A 68 -10.67 4.70 -4.08
N ASN A 69 -9.66 4.71 -3.21
CA ASN A 69 -8.97 5.92 -2.79
C ASN A 69 -7.58 5.58 -2.23
N TYR A 70 -6.75 6.60 -2.10
CA TYR A 70 -5.44 6.53 -1.46
C TYR A 70 -5.13 7.86 -0.76
N HIS A 71 -4.14 7.86 0.12
CA HIS A 71 -3.64 9.09 0.74
C HIS A 71 -2.64 9.78 -0.16
N GLY A 72 -2.90 11.05 -0.45
CA GLY A 72 -1.97 11.93 -1.18
C GLY A 72 -0.85 12.48 -0.27
N PRO A 73 0.07 13.30 -0.84
CA PRO A 73 1.26 13.79 -0.14
C PRO A 73 0.98 14.58 1.13
N ASP A 74 -0.16 15.26 1.19
CA ASP A 74 -0.57 16.07 2.34
C ASP A 74 -1.53 15.31 3.28
N GLY A 75 -1.61 13.98 3.14
CA GLY A 75 -2.52 13.13 3.89
C GLY A 75 -3.99 13.24 3.49
N GLN A 76 -4.29 14.01 2.42
CA GLN A 76 -5.63 14.11 1.88
C GLN A 76 -6.08 12.80 1.23
N ILE A 77 -7.39 12.54 1.27
CA ILE A 77 -7.98 11.39 0.58
C ILE A 77 -8.18 11.75 -0.90
N VAL A 78 -7.60 10.96 -1.78
CA VAL A 78 -7.68 11.10 -3.23
C VAL A 78 -8.44 9.90 -3.80
N GLY A 79 -9.52 10.14 -4.55
CA GLY A 79 -10.24 9.09 -5.25
C GLY A 79 -9.39 8.48 -6.37
N ASP A 80 -9.33 7.16 -6.43
CA ASP A 80 -8.66 6.43 -7.51
C ASP A 80 -9.67 6.08 -8.61
N HIS A 81 -9.75 6.95 -9.60
CA HIS A 81 -10.69 6.80 -10.71
C HIS A 81 -10.32 5.67 -11.68
N ASP A 82 -9.07 5.23 -11.68
CA ASP A 82 -8.64 4.05 -12.43
C ASP A 82 -9.21 2.78 -11.79
N PHE A 83 -9.28 2.73 -10.44
CA PHE A 83 -9.85 1.59 -9.74
C PHE A 83 -11.37 1.53 -9.83
N GLY A 84 -12.05 2.66 -9.66
CA GLY A 84 -13.50 2.68 -9.69
C GLY A 84 -14.13 3.99 -9.22
N LYS A 85 -15.41 3.93 -8.89
CA LYS A 85 -16.16 5.08 -8.39
C LYS A 85 -17.07 4.72 -7.24
N VAL A 86 -17.35 5.71 -6.41
CA VAL A 86 -18.28 5.64 -5.26
C VAL A 86 -19.34 6.70 -5.42
N SER A 87 -20.58 6.33 -5.18
CA SER A 87 -21.74 7.24 -5.26
C SER A 87 -22.63 7.13 -4.03
N VAL A 88 -23.00 8.27 -3.44
CA VAL A 88 -23.96 8.32 -2.34
C VAL A 88 -25.38 8.23 -2.92
N VAL A 89 -26.09 7.15 -2.60
CA VAL A 89 -27.46 6.90 -3.07
C VAL A 89 -28.53 7.03 -1.97
N GLY A 90 -28.12 7.05 -0.71
CA GLY A 90 -28.96 7.30 0.45
C GLY A 90 -28.20 7.99 1.58
N ARG A 91 -28.87 8.78 2.41
CA ARG A 91 -28.23 9.53 3.51
C ARG A 91 -28.77 9.19 4.90
N ALA A 92 -29.93 8.55 4.99
CA ALA A 92 -30.54 8.15 6.24
C ALA A 92 -31.35 6.86 6.06
N PRO A 93 -30.73 5.67 6.17
CA PRO A 93 -29.32 5.42 6.45
C PRO A 93 -28.38 5.84 5.30
N LEU A 94 -27.09 5.97 5.59
CA LEU A 94 -26.09 6.18 4.54
C LEU A 94 -26.00 4.92 3.67
N ILE A 95 -26.14 5.10 2.36
CA ILE A 95 -26.02 4.03 1.37
C ILE A 95 -25.07 4.48 0.26
N LEU A 96 -24.07 3.67 -0.02
CA LEU A 96 -23.04 3.91 -1.03
C LEU A 96 -23.10 2.82 -2.08
N ASP A 97 -23.11 3.22 -3.35
CA ASP A 97 -22.90 2.31 -4.48
C ASP A 97 -21.44 2.42 -4.93
N TYR A 98 -20.78 1.27 -4.97
CA TYR A 98 -19.42 1.09 -5.44
C TYR A 98 -19.43 0.39 -6.79
N GLU A 99 -18.67 0.90 -7.75
CA GLU A 99 -18.51 0.31 -9.07
C GLU A 99 -17.00 0.20 -9.38
N ILE A 100 -16.51 -1.04 -9.45
CA ILE A 100 -15.14 -1.36 -9.83
C ILE A 100 -14.99 -1.23 -11.33
N ASN A 101 -13.86 -0.71 -11.82
CA ASN A 101 -13.59 -0.59 -13.25
C ASN A 101 -13.74 -1.96 -13.93
N ALA A 102 -14.35 -1.97 -15.12
CA ALA A 102 -14.61 -3.20 -15.87
C ALA A 102 -13.33 -3.98 -16.18
N ASP A 103 -12.24 -3.25 -16.48
CA ASP A 103 -10.94 -3.80 -16.84
C ASP A 103 -10.05 -4.17 -15.63
N ALA A 104 -10.50 -3.85 -14.40
CA ALA A 104 -9.73 -4.11 -13.19
C ALA A 104 -9.52 -5.60 -12.95
N VAL A 105 -8.26 -6.02 -12.98
CA VAL A 105 -7.81 -7.40 -12.75
C VAL A 105 -6.59 -7.43 -11.85
N TYR A 106 -6.38 -8.53 -11.15
CA TYR A 106 -5.12 -8.78 -10.46
C TYR A 106 -4.00 -9.16 -11.44
N SER A 107 -2.77 -9.12 -10.97
CA SER A 107 -1.58 -9.45 -11.77
C SER A 107 -1.53 -10.92 -12.25
N ASP A 108 -2.31 -11.81 -11.67
CA ASP A 108 -2.54 -13.19 -12.12
C ASP A 108 -3.66 -13.31 -13.17
N GLY A 109 -4.32 -12.19 -13.51
CA GLY A 109 -5.40 -12.10 -14.49
C GLY A 109 -6.80 -12.39 -13.93
N LYS A 110 -6.93 -12.69 -12.63
CA LYS A 110 -8.24 -12.84 -12.00
C LYS A 110 -8.94 -11.49 -11.86
N PRO A 111 -10.25 -11.39 -12.08
CA PRO A 111 -10.98 -10.13 -11.94
C PRO A 111 -11.02 -9.68 -10.47
N ILE A 112 -10.88 -8.38 -10.24
CA ILE A 112 -11.22 -7.76 -8.95
C ILE A 112 -12.74 -7.63 -8.90
N THR A 113 -13.37 -8.13 -7.84
CA THR A 113 -14.83 -8.21 -7.74
C THR A 113 -15.34 -7.71 -6.40
N CYS A 114 -16.64 -7.63 -6.25
CA CYS A 114 -17.24 -7.29 -4.96
C CYS A 114 -17.00 -8.35 -3.88
N ASP A 115 -16.57 -9.57 -4.24
CA ASP A 115 -16.17 -10.60 -3.29
C ASP A 115 -14.99 -10.13 -2.41
N ASP A 116 -14.04 -9.38 -3.02
CA ASP A 116 -12.91 -8.78 -2.33
C ASP A 116 -13.37 -7.71 -1.34
N MET A 117 -14.43 -6.96 -1.66
CA MET A 117 -15.03 -5.96 -0.77
C MET A 117 -15.78 -6.64 0.40
N VAL A 118 -16.45 -7.76 0.15
CA VAL A 118 -17.10 -8.55 1.23
C VAL A 118 -16.04 -9.09 2.19
N LEU A 119 -14.91 -9.60 1.68
CA LEU A 119 -13.80 -10.03 2.51
C LEU A 119 -13.23 -8.86 3.34
N ALA A 120 -13.01 -7.68 2.73
CA ALA A 120 -12.53 -6.49 3.43
C ALA A 120 -13.49 -6.05 4.54
N TRP A 121 -14.81 -6.09 4.29
CA TRP A 121 -15.80 -5.79 5.31
C TRP A 121 -15.85 -6.86 6.41
N ALA A 122 -15.88 -8.12 6.06
CA ALA A 122 -15.92 -9.22 7.04
C ALA A 122 -14.73 -9.14 7.99
N SER A 123 -13.51 -8.91 7.45
CA SER A 123 -12.29 -8.86 8.23
C SER A 123 -12.21 -7.64 9.16
N GLN A 124 -12.74 -6.48 8.74
CA GLN A 124 -12.56 -5.22 9.47
C GLN A 124 -13.81 -4.75 10.23
N SER A 125 -14.98 -5.36 10.03
CA SER A 125 -16.22 -4.96 10.70
C SER A 125 -16.26 -5.24 12.20
N GLY A 126 -15.42 -6.17 12.66
CA GLY A 126 -15.49 -6.71 14.03
C GLY A 126 -16.68 -7.62 14.29
N ARG A 127 -17.45 -7.98 13.24
CA ARG A 127 -18.55 -8.94 13.31
C ARG A 127 -18.05 -10.36 13.55
N PHE A 128 -16.88 -10.68 13.02
CA PHE A 128 -16.22 -11.97 13.16
C PHE A 128 -14.90 -11.75 13.93
N PRO A 129 -14.81 -12.25 15.19
CA PRO A 129 -13.72 -11.91 16.09
C PRO A 129 -12.36 -12.55 15.73
N ASP A 130 -12.35 -13.57 14.87
CA ASP A 130 -11.16 -14.34 14.54
C ASP A 130 -10.22 -13.62 13.55
N PHE A 131 -10.68 -12.52 12.94
CA PHE A 131 -9.83 -11.66 12.12
C PHE A 131 -8.96 -10.74 13.00
N ASP A 132 -7.65 -10.78 12.79
CA ASP A 132 -6.65 -9.94 13.47
C ASP A 132 -6.55 -8.53 12.83
N ALA A 133 -7.68 -7.85 12.70
CA ALA A 133 -7.75 -6.56 12.04
C ALA A 133 -7.22 -5.42 12.93
N ALA A 134 -6.31 -4.60 12.39
CA ALA A 134 -5.73 -3.46 13.07
C ALA A 134 -6.73 -2.32 13.32
N SER A 135 -7.70 -2.15 12.45
CA SER A 135 -8.70 -1.07 12.53
C SER A 135 -10.08 -1.59 12.13
N ARG A 136 -11.09 -1.02 12.79
CA ARG A 136 -12.50 -1.25 12.45
C ARG A 136 -13.20 0.05 12.03
N ALA A 137 -12.44 1.13 11.90
CA ALA A 137 -12.98 2.47 11.64
C ALA A 137 -13.84 2.48 10.36
N GLY A 138 -15.08 2.91 10.50
CA GLY A 138 -16.08 2.96 9.45
C GLY A 138 -16.67 1.59 9.06
N TYR A 139 -15.89 0.53 9.04
CA TYR A 139 -16.40 -0.82 8.71
C TYR A 139 -17.35 -1.37 9.79
N VAL A 140 -17.15 -1.01 11.05
CA VAL A 140 -18.03 -1.40 12.16
C VAL A 140 -19.43 -0.81 12.05
N ASP A 141 -19.59 0.27 11.29
CA ASP A 141 -20.86 0.97 11.08
C ASP A 141 -21.63 0.44 9.87
N ILE A 142 -21.01 -0.42 9.04
CA ILE A 142 -21.64 -1.05 7.88
C ILE A 142 -22.54 -2.20 8.33
N ALA A 143 -23.82 -2.13 7.94
CA ALA A 143 -24.79 -3.19 8.20
C ALA A 143 -24.68 -4.33 7.17
N SER A 144 -24.51 -4.00 5.89
CA SER A 144 -24.35 -4.98 4.80
C SER A 144 -23.50 -4.48 3.66
N VAL A 145 -22.88 -5.44 2.97
CA VAL A 145 -22.27 -5.26 1.64
C VAL A 145 -23.00 -6.19 0.69
N ASP A 146 -23.96 -5.64 -0.05
CA ASP A 146 -24.75 -6.40 -1.01
C ASP A 146 -23.95 -6.61 -2.29
N CYS A 147 -23.53 -7.83 -2.51
CA CYS A 147 -22.68 -8.29 -3.58
C CYS A 147 -23.23 -9.58 -4.18
N ALA A 148 -23.50 -9.60 -5.46
CA ALA A 148 -23.68 -10.84 -6.19
C ALA A 148 -22.26 -11.35 -6.58
N PRO A 149 -21.90 -12.60 -6.19
CA PRO A 149 -20.55 -13.12 -6.40
C PRO A 149 -20.03 -12.91 -7.82
N GLY A 150 -18.77 -12.48 -7.92
CA GLY A 150 -18.11 -12.23 -9.20
C GLY A 150 -18.48 -10.92 -9.89
N GLN A 151 -19.35 -10.10 -9.32
CA GLN A 151 -19.76 -8.82 -9.92
C GLN A 151 -18.79 -7.68 -9.59
N LYS A 152 -18.78 -6.66 -10.45
CA LYS A 152 -17.97 -5.43 -10.29
C LYS A 152 -18.68 -4.34 -9.49
N ARG A 153 -19.81 -4.64 -8.86
CA ARG A 153 -20.63 -3.69 -8.12
C ARG A 153 -20.98 -4.22 -6.76
N ALA A 154 -20.96 -3.33 -5.77
CA ALA A 154 -21.45 -3.60 -4.43
C ALA A 154 -22.25 -2.41 -3.92
N ARG A 155 -23.30 -2.69 -3.18
CA ARG A 155 -24.02 -1.69 -2.38
C ARG A 155 -23.64 -1.85 -0.92
N VAL A 156 -23.16 -0.77 -0.32
CA VAL A 156 -22.78 -0.72 1.10
C VAL A 156 -23.84 0.07 1.85
N SER A 157 -24.55 -0.60 2.75
CA SER A 157 -25.57 0.02 3.59
C SER A 157 -25.06 0.13 5.02
N PHE A 158 -25.13 1.34 5.58
CA PHE A 158 -24.77 1.59 6.97
C PHE A 158 -25.94 1.25 7.90
N ALA A 159 -25.63 0.94 9.15
CA ALA A 159 -26.64 0.74 10.18
C ALA A 159 -27.42 2.05 10.41
N GLN A 160 -28.68 1.91 10.86
CA GLN A 160 -29.51 3.06 11.19
C GLN A 160 -28.80 3.95 12.21
N ASP A 161 -28.80 5.26 11.98
CA ASP A 161 -28.16 6.27 12.84
C ASP A 161 -26.63 6.13 13.03
N ARG A 162 -25.98 5.36 12.13
CA ARG A 162 -24.55 5.10 12.13
C ARG A 162 -23.92 5.54 10.80
N ALA A 163 -23.83 6.85 10.58
CA ALA A 163 -23.14 7.38 9.40
C ALA A 163 -21.66 7.60 9.71
N PHE A 164 -20.79 7.07 8.87
CA PHE A 164 -19.36 7.34 8.90
C PHE A 164 -19.05 8.54 8.00
N VAL A 165 -18.66 9.66 8.61
CA VAL A 165 -18.45 10.93 7.88
C VAL A 165 -17.35 10.79 6.83
N ASP A 166 -16.28 10.07 7.20
CA ASP A 166 -15.11 9.87 6.34
C ASP A 166 -15.24 8.61 5.46
N TYR A 167 -16.45 8.31 4.98
CA TYR A 167 -16.71 7.13 4.13
C TYR A 167 -15.80 7.06 2.88
N GLY A 168 -15.23 8.19 2.46
CA GLY A 168 -14.22 8.25 1.40
C GLY A 168 -12.92 7.51 1.74
N GLN A 169 -12.71 7.09 3.00
CA GLN A 169 -11.55 6.28 3.40
C GLN A 169 -11.80 4.77 3.30
N LEU A 170 -13.04 4.33 3.08
CA LEU A 170 -13.37 2.91 3.01
C LEU A 170 -12.87 2.30 1.70
N PHE A 171 -12.51 1.03 1.76
CA PHE A 171 -12.01 0.28 0.61
C PHE A 171 -10.87 0.98 -0.14
N ALA A 172 -9.97 1.59 0.64
CA ALA A 172 -8.80 2.31 0.16
C ALA A 172 -7.72 1.36 -0.40
N ALA A 173 -6.69 1.94 -0.98
CA ALA A 173 -5.45 1.23 -1.29
C ALA A 173 -4.98 0.43 -0.07
N THR A 174 -4.53 -0.81 -0.30
CA THR A 174 -4.15 -1.84 0.67
C THR A 174 -5.28 -2.45 1.51
N SER A 175 -6.50 -1.88 1.50
CA SER A 175 -7.63 -2.44 2.27
C SER A 175 -8.28 -3.65 1.61
N ILE A 176 -8.21 -3.74 0.28
CA ILE A 176 -8.84 -4.79 -0.51
C ILE A 176 -7.82 -5.88 -0.79
N MET A 177 -8.04 -7.07 -0.20
CA MET A 177 -7.19 -8.24 -0.39
C MET A 177 -7.83 -9.24 -1.36
N PRO A 178 -7.03 -9.98 -2.15
CA PRO A 178 -7.52 -10.89 -3.18
C PRO A 178 -8.26 -12.09 -2.57
N SER A 179 -9.58 -12.05 -2.59
CA SER A 179 -10.46 -13.07 -2.00
C SER A 179 -10.29 -14.44 -2.64
N HIS A 180 -10.03 -14.49 -3.93
CA HIS A 180 -9.81 -15.74 -4.66
C HIS A 180 -8.62 -16.54 -4.13
N VAL A 181 -7.56 -15.88 -3.64
CA VAL A 181 -6.40 -16.58 -3.05
C VAL A 181 -6.81 -17.39 -1.82
N ILE A 182 -7.65 -16.81 -0.97
CA ILE A 182 -8.18 -17.51 0.21
C ILE A 182 -9.17 -18.60 -0.21
N ALA A 183 -10.04 -18.31 -1.18
CA ALA A 183 -10.99 -19.30 -1.70
C ALA A 183 -10.26 -20.52 -2.28
N ASP A 184 -9.22 -20.30 -3.09
CA ASP A 184 -8.40 -21.37 -3.67
C ASP A 184 -7.67 -22.17 -2.59
N GLU A 185 -7.07 -21.50 -1.58
CA GLU A 185 -6.36 -22.16 -0.47
C GLU A 185 -7.29 -23.06 0.37
N LEU A 186 -8.53 -22.63 0.57
CA LEU A 186 -9.51 -23.35 1.38
C LEU A 186 -10.38 -24.32 0.56
N GLY A 187 -10.21 -24.36 -0.77
CA GLY A 187 -11.05 -25.16 -1.67
C GLY A 187 -12.51 -24.72 -1.69
N LEU A 188 -12.78 -23.44 -1.53
CA LEU A 188 -14.12 -22.88 -1.59
C LEU A 188 -14.57 -22.73 -3.06
N PRO A 189 -15.86 -22.94 -3.36
CA PRO A 189 -16.39 -22.68 -4.69
C PRO A 189 -16.45 -21.19 -4.99
N ASP A 190 -16.69 -20.82 -6.26
CA ASP A 190 -16.95 -19.45 -6.68
C ASP A 190 -18.04 -18.81 -5.80
N GLY A 191 -17.77 -17.60 -5.30
CA GLY A 191 -18.63 -16.90 -4.35
C GLY A 191 -18.67 -17.53 -2.94
N GLY A 192 -17.83 -18.52 -2.65
CA GLY A 192 -17.83 -19.23 -1.36
C GLY A 192 -17.58 -18.31 -0.16
N ILE A 193 -16.72 -17.29 -0.32
CA ILE A 193 -16.48 -16.28 0.72
C ILE A 193 -17.73 -15.44 0.96
N VAL A 194 -18.35 -14.91 -0.10
CA VAL A 194 -19.58 -14.11 -0.01
C VAL A 194 -20.70 -14.91 0.66
N ASN A 195 -20.87 -16.17 0.25
CA ASN A 195 -21.89 -17.04 0.82
C ASN A 195 -21.63 -17.35 2.31
N ALA A 196 -20.39 -17.63 2.69
CA ALA A 196 -20.04 -17.92 4.08
C ALA A 196 -20.31 -16.70 4.98
N VAL A 197 -19.91 -15.50 4.54
CA VAL A 197 -20.10 -14.26 5.29
C VAL A 197 -21.58 -13.91 5.41
N ASN A 198 -22.33 -13.94 4.31
CA ASN A 198 -23.75 -13.56 4.30
C ASN A 198 -24.64 -14.53 5.09
N ASN A 199 -24.32 -15.83 5.07
CA ASN A 199 -25.06 -16.84 5.81
C ASN A 199 -24.59 -16.99 7.27
N ASN A 200 -23.58 -16.22 7.71
CA ASN A 200 -22.92 -16.37 9.01
C ASN A 200 -22.46 -17.82 9.28
N ASP A 201 -21.87 -18.46 8.27
CA ASP A 201 -21.28 -19.79 8.42
C ASP A 201 -20.01 -19.70 9.26
N GLY A 202 -20.17 -19.73 10.59
CA GLY A 202 -19.09 -19.55 11.56
C GLY A 202 -17.85 -20.40 11.28
N PRO A 203 -17.98 -21.72 11.13
CA PRO A 203 -16.83 -22.60 10.86
C PRO A 203 -16.06 -22.23 9.57
N THR A 204 -16.77 -21.86 8.51
CA THR A 204 -16.12 -21.45 7.25
C THR A 204 -15.48 -20.07 7.39
N VAL A 205 -16.14 -19.11 8.06
CA VAL A 205 -15.59 -17.78 8.29
C VAL A 205 -14.36 -17.81 9.20
N GLU A 206 -14.33 -18.68 10.21
CA GLU A 206 -13.13 -18.89 11.05
C GLU A 206 -11.93 -19.36 10.21
N ARG A 207 -12.13 -20.31 9.29
CA ARG A 207 -11.07 -20.75 8.37
C ARG A 207 -10.62 -19.63 7.44
N ILE A 208 -11.57 -18.82 6.93
CA ILE A 208 -11.26 -17.62 6.11
C ILE A 208 -10.42 -16.63 6.93
N ALA A 209 -10.78 -16.38 8.19
CA ALA A 209 -10.05 -15.48 9.06
C ALA A 209 -8.61 -15.98 9.33
N GLN A 210 -8.44 -17.26 9.62
CA GLN A 210 -7.11 -17.86 9.82
C GLN A 210 -6.23 -17.69 8.56
N ALA A 211 -6.78 -17.97 7.39
CA ALA A 211 -6.08 -17.77 6.13
C ALA A 211 -5.78 -16.29 5.89
N TRP A 212 -6.73 -15.38 6.10
CA TRP A 212 -6.54 -13.93 5.95
C TRP A 212 -5.45 -13.38 6.88
N ASN A 213 -5.32 -13.92 8.09
CA ASN A 213 -4.31 -13.52 9.07
C ASN A 213 -2.90 -13.97 8.68
N THR A 214 -2.73 -15.06 7.90
CA THR A 214 -1.43 -15.73 7.79
C THR A 214 -0.93 -16.00 6.37
N THR A 215 -1.81 -16.12 5.35
CA THR A 215 -1.43 -16.50 3.99
C THR A 215 -0.40 -15.56 3.38
N TRP A 216 -0.49 -14.27 3.69
CA TRP A 216 0.34 -13.22 3.11
C TRP A 216 1.54 -12.81 3.98
N ASN A 217 1.96 -13.64 4.91
CA ASN A 217 3.18 -13.40 5.67
C ASN A 217 4.40 -13.45 4.74
N LEU A 218 5.24 -12.40 4.80
CA LEU A 218 6.45 -12.30 4.00
C LEU A 218 7.54 -13.17 4.62
N LYS A 219 8.06 -14.08 3.80
CA LYS A 219 9.17 -14.98 4.13
C LYS A 219 10.11 -14.97 2.93
N ARG A 220 11.33 -15.49 3.09
CA ARG A 220 12.29 -15.62 1.99
C ARG A 220 11.72 -16.43 0.81
N ASP A 221 11.10 -17.55 1.10
CA ASP A 221 10.58 -18.50 0.09
C ASP A 221 9.05 -18.40 0.00
N ILE A 222 8.55 -17.25 -0.45
CA ILE A 222 7.12 -17.08 -0.71
C ILE A 222 6.71 -17.75 -2.01
N ASP A 223 5.52 -18.34 -2.02
CA ASP A 223 4.86 -18.69 -3.28
C ASP A 223 4.23 -17.42 -3.87
N ILE A 224 4.93 -16.81 -4.81
CA ILE A 224 4.54 -15.53 -5.42
C ILE A 224 3.13 -15.55 -6.03
N LYS A 225 2.62 -16.72 -6.41
CA LYS A 225 1.26 -16.89 -6.95
C LYS A 225 0.18 -16.55 -5.93
N LYS A 226 0.51 -16.59 -4.64
CA LYS A 226 -0.40 -16.20 -3.55
C LYS A 226 -0.40 -14.69 -3.28
N PHE A 227 0.42 -13.91 -3.99
CA PHE A 227 0.59 -12.47 -3.79
C PHE A 227 0.20 -11.64 -5.04
N PRO A 228 -0.96 -11.89 -5.64
CA PRO A 228 -1.38 -11.11 -6.79
C PRO A 228 -1.61 -9.65 -6.40
N SER A 229 -1.28 -8.76 -7.32
CA SER A 229 -1.28 -7.31 -7.13
C SER A 229 -2.37 -6.68 -7.98
N SER A 230 -3.00 -5.63 -7.49
CA SER A 230 -4.06 -4.89 -8.16
C SER A 230 -3.63 -3.47 -8.59
N GLY A 231 -2.34 -3.16 -8.48
CA GLY A 231 -1.79 -1.83 -8.76
C GLY A 231 -0.82 -1.80 -9.94
N PRO A 232 -0.23 -0.61 -10.22
CA PRO A 232 0.76 -0.45 -11.28
C PRO A 232 2.05 -1.24 -11.06
N TYR A 233 2.32 -1.64 -9.83
CA TYR A 233 3.43 -2.54 -9.49
C TYR A 233 2.89 -3.88 -8.98
N LYS A 234 3.68 -4.93 -9.20
CA LYS A 234 3.44 -6.26 -8.63
C LYS A 234 4.67 -6.74 -7.87
N LEU A 235 4.42 -7.57 -6.84
CA LEU A 235 5.47 -8.25 -6.11
C LEU A 235 6.15 -9.26 -7.03
N ASP A 236 7.47 -9.19 -7.11
CA ASP A 236 8.32 -10.11 -7.87
C ASP A 236 9.01 -11.12 -6.95
N SER A 237 9.67 -10.61 -5.92
CA SER A 237 10.44 -11.47 -5.01
C SER A 237 10.69 -10.79 -3.66
N VAL A 238 11.14 -11.59 -2.70
CA VAL A 238 11.69 -11.13 -1.41
C VAL A 238 13.16 -11.56 -1.34
N THR A 239 14.05 -10.60 -1.08
CA THR A 239 15.50 -10.85 -1.01
C THR A 239 15.92 -11.54 0.29
N GLU A 240 17.17 -11.98 0.37
CA GLU A 240 17.73 -12.57 1.59
C GLU A 240 17.73 -11.60 2.78
N ASP A 241 17.92 -10.30 2.51
CA ASP A 241 17.89 -9.21 3.50
C ASP A 241 16.47 -8.75 3.84
N GLY A 242 15.44 -9.42 3.31
CA GLY A 242 14.03 -9.10 3.55
C GLY A 242 13.51 -7.90 2.76
N ALA A 243 14.25 -7.41 1.77
CA ALA A 243 13.74 -6.39 0.87
C ALA A 243 12.71 -7.00 -0.10
N VAL A 244 11.71 -6.21 -0.45
CA VAL A 244 10.65 -6.56 -1.39
C VAL A 244 10.97 -5.96 -2.75
N VAL A 245 11.05 -6.79 -3.77
CA VAL A 245 11.26 -6.35 -5.15
C VAL A 245 9.92 -6.20 -5.83
N LEU A 246 9.63 -5.01 -6.31
CA LEU A 246 8.44 -4.66 -7.06
C LEU A 246 8.82 -4.38 -8.51
N VAL A 247 8.04 -4.89 -9.45
CA VAL A 247 8.21 -4.63 -10.88
C VAL A 247 6.90 -4.11 -11.49
N ALA A 248 7.00 -3.43 -12.62
CA ALA A 248 5.82 -2.97 -13.34
C ALA A 248 4.84 -4.12 -13.59
N ASN A 249 3.56 -3.88 -13.30
CA ASN A 249 2.50 -4.86 -13.50
C ASN A 249 1.97 -4.77 -14.94
N ASP A 250 2.21 -5.79 -15.72
CA ASP A 250 1.77 -5.91 -17.12
C ASP A 250 0.25 -6.08 -17.28
N LYS A 251 -0.46 -6.34 -16.18
CA LYS A 251 -1.93 -6.41 -16.13
C LYS A 251 -2.59 -5.14 -15.64
N TRP A 252 -1.81 -4.14 -15.25
CA TRP A 252 -2.36 -2.87 -14.82
C TRP A 252 -3.07 -2.17 -15.99
N TRP A 253 -4.31 -1.75 -15.76
CA TRP A 253 -5.20 -1.15 -16.78
C TRP A 253 -5.12 0.38 -16.84
N GLY A 254 -4.48 1.02 -15.85
CA GLY A 254 -4.24 2.45 -15.80
C GLY A 254 -2.94 2.87 -16.48
N ALA A 255 -2.48 4.09 -16.21
CA ALA A 255 -1.22 4.58 -16.73
C ALA A 255 -0.03 3.74 -16.23
N PRO A 256 0.86 3.26 -17.12
CA PRO A 256 2.00 2.46 -16.71
C PRO A 256 2.94 3.27 -15.81
N PRO A 257 3.63 2.64 -14.85
CA PRO A 257 4.61 3.33 -14.03
C PRO A 257 5.83 3.76 -14.86
N VAL A 258 6.39 4.91 -14.50
CA VAL A 258 7.56 5.48 -15.19
C VAL A 258 8.82 4.67 -14.88
N THR A 259 8.98 4.24 -13.63
CA THR A 259 10.08 3.40 -13.16
C THR A 259 9.68 1.95 -13.25
N SER A 260 10.51 1.10 -13.85
CA SER A 260 10.17 -0.31 -14.09
C SER A 260 10.32 -1.20 -12.85
N LYS A 261 11.16 -0.80 -11.90
CA LYS A 261 11.50 -1.58 -10.71
C LYS A 261 11.63 -0.70 -9.47
N VAL A 262 11.09 -1.14 -8.35
CA VAL A 262 11.29 -0.54 -7.03
C VAL A 262 11.72 -1.63 -6.05
N THR A 263 12.86 -1.46 -5.39
CA THR A 263 13.26 -2.33 -4.28
C THR A 263 12.94 -1.63 -2.98
N VAL A 264 12.04 -2.19 -2.19
CA VAL A 264 11.65 -1.63 -0.90
C VAL A 264 12.43 -2.34 0.21
N TRP A 265 13.26 -1.60 0.91
CA TRP A 265 14.13 -2.08 1.96
C TRP A 265 13.49 -1.89 3.33
N PRO A 266 13.42 -2.94 4.16
CA PRO A 266 13.04 -2.76 5.55
C PRO A 266 14.11 -1.99 6.32
N ARG A 267 13.71 -1.32 7.39
CA ARG A 267 14.67 -0.67 8.29
C ARG A 267 15.59 -1.71 8.92
N GLY A 268 16.90 -1.57 8.68
CA GLY A 268 17.95 -2.38 9.25
C GLY A 268 18.81 -1.61 10.24
N ALA A 269 19.63 -2.34 11.03
CA ALA A 269 20.61 -1.73 11.93
C ALA A 269 21.72 -0.98 11.18
N ASP A 270 21.96 -1.31 9.92
CA ASP A 270 22.97 -0.75 9.02
C ASP A 270 22.46 0.42 8.17
N ILE A 271 21.28 0.97 8.47
CA ILE A 271 20.65 2.03 7.68
C ILE A 271 21.58 3.23 7.44
N GLN A 272 22.33 3.65 8.46
CA GLN A 272 23.26 4.78 8.32
C GLN A 272 24.42 4.47 7.37
N ASP A 273 24.96 3.25 7.42
CA ASP A 273 26.04 2.84 6.53
C ASP A 273 25.56 2.77 5.08
N ARG A 274 24.37 2.26 4.84
CA ARG A 274 23.75 2.22 3.52
C ARG A 274 23.45 3.63 2.97
N ILE A 275 22.99 4.55 3.80
CA ILE A 275 22.84 5.97 3.43
C ILE A 275 24.19 6.56 3.03
N ASN A 276 25.25 6.35 3.80
CA ASN A 276 26.59 6.83 3.50
C ASN A 276 27.13 6.27 2.17
N GLN A 277 26.76 5.03 1.84
CA GLN A 277 27.13 4.36 0.58
C GLN A 277 26.22 4.75 -0.60
N ARG A 278 25.21 5.60 -0.40
CA ARG A 278 24.22 5.92 -1.43
C ARG A 278 23.47 4.71 -1.99
N ALA A 279 23.18 3.75 -1.10
CA ALA A 279 22.47 2.52 -1.46
C ALA A 279 20.94 2.73 -1.56
N TYR A 280 20.44 3.90 -1.15
CA TYR A 280 19.04 4.26 -1.21
C TYR A 280 18.83 5.55 -1.97
N ASP A 281 17.83 5.57 -2.85
CA ASP A 281 17.38 6.79 -3.54
C ASP A 281 16.40 7.57 -2.66
N VAL A 282 15.56 6.87 -1.90
CA VAL A 282 14.57 7.44 -0.98
C VAL A 282 14.66 6.75 0.37
N VAL A 283 14.65 7.54 1.42
CA VAL A 283 14.62 7.03 2.81
C VAL A 283 13.45 7.68 3.54
N ASP A 284 12.49 6.86 3.94
CA ASP A 284 11.37 7.29 4.80
C ASP A 284 11.76 7.09 6.27
N VAL A 285 11.59 8.14 7.06
CA VAL A 285 11.92 8.11 8.48
C VAL A 285 10.85 8.84 9.29
N SER A 286 10.39 8.21 10.35
CA SER A 286 9.49 8.85 11.30
C SER A 286 10.21 9.95 12.11
N ALA A 287 9.45 10.91 12.65
CA ALA A 287 10.00 12.05 13.38
C ALA A 287 10.91 11.65 14.54
N GLY A 288 10.63 10.52 15.23
CA GLY A 288 11.45 10.00 16.31
C GLY A 288 12.81 9.47 15.87
N SER A 289 12.93 9.02 14.62
CA SER A 289 14.14 8.43 14.05
C SER A 289 15.00 9.45 13.31
N SER A 290 14.41 10.54 12.83
CA SER A 290 15.11 11.51 11.97
C SER A 290 16.28 12.23 12.67
N GLY A 291 16.22 12.41 14.00
CA GLY A 291 17.27 13.06 14.78
C GLY A 291 18.56 12.23 14.96
N THR A 292 18.54 10.96 14.59
CA THR A 292 19.68 10.03 14.73
C THR A 292 20.41 9.75 13.42
N LEU A 293 19.88 10.21 12.28
CA LEU A 293 20.45 9.98 10.97
C LEU A 293 21.24 11.20 10.48
N ASN A 294 22.48 10.95 10.03
CA ASN A 294 23.28 11.93 9.33
C ASN A 294 23.04 11.78 7.83
N LEU A 295 22.40 12.80 7.23
CA LEU A 295 22.14 12.80 5.79
C LEU A 295 23.31 13.48 5.09
N PRO A 296 23.90 12.84 4.06
CA PRO A 296 24.86 13.47 3.17
C PRO A 296 24.25 14.68 2.44
N ASP A 297 25.08 15.65 2.04
CA ASP A 297 24.66 16.93 1.43
C ASP A 297 23.87 16.79 0.12
N ASP A 298 23.97 15.65 -0.55
CA ASP A 298 23.26 15.33 -1.79
C ASP A 298 21.84 14.74 -1.54
N TYR A 299 21.45 14.48 -0.29
CA TYR A 299 20.07 14.14 0.05
C TYR A 299 19.26 15.41 0.32
N VAL A 300 18.08 15.48 -0.26
CA VAL A 300 17.10 16.54 0.02
C VAL A 300 16.14 16.04 1.09
N ARG A 301 16.09 16.75 2.21
CA ARG A 301 15.10 16.45 3.28
C ARG A 301 13.78 17.14 2.98
N THR A 302 12.70 16.36 3.03
CA THR A 302 11.32 16.88 2.96
C THR A 302 10.60 16.44 4.22
N ASP A 303 10.05 17.39 4.97
CA ASP A 303 9.23 17.12 6.15
C ASP A 303 7.75 17.27 5.77
N SER A 304 6.95 16.24 6.04
CA SER A 304 5.50 16.27 5.86
C SER A 304 4.80 16.03 7.20
N PRO A 305 3.70 16.74 7.49
CA PRO A 305 2.89 16.43 8.66
C PRO A 305 2.30 15.03 8.51
N SER A 306 2.45 14.20 9.54
CA SER A 306 1.78 12.91 9.58
C SER A 306 0.29 13.11 9.88
N ALA A 307 -0.57 12.49 9.07
CA ALA A 307 -1.99 12.35 9.40
C ALA A 307 -2.26 11.25 10.45
N GLY A 308 -1.24 10.46 10.77
CA GLY A 308 -1.31 9.40 11.78
C GLY A 308 -1.23 9.95 13.20
N ILE A 309 -1.97 9.33 14.10
CA ILE A 309 -1.91 9.58 15.54
C ILE A 309 -1.50 8.28 16.22
N GLU A 310 -0.40 8.32 16.98
CA GLU A 310 -0.07 7.21 17.87
C GLU A 310 -0.94 7.31 19.12
N GLN A 311 -1.66 6.24 19.44
CA GLN A 311 -2.57 6.20 20.59
C GLN A 311 -2.25 5.02 21.49
N LEU A 312 -2.16 5.28 22.79
CA LEU A 312 -2.19 4.23 23.79
C LEU A 312 -3.65 3.99 24.19
N ILE A 313 -4.22 2.87 23.73
CA ILE A 313 -5.60 2.50 24.02
C ILE A 313 -5.62 1.53 25.19
N PHE A 314 -6.33 1.88 26.24
CA PHE A 314 -6.49 1.02 27.40
C PHE A 314 -7.74 0.14 27.25
N ALA A 315 -7.63 -1.10 27.71
CA ALA A 315 -8.79 -1.97 27.80
C ALA A 315 -9.88 -1.35 28.69
N SER A 316 -11.13 -1.54 28.32
CA SER A 316 -12.28 -1.05 29.10
C SER A 316 -12.47 -1.77 30.44
N GLN A 317 -11.77 -2.90 30.64
CA GLN A 317 -11.77 -3.72 31.83
C GLN A 317 -10.35 -3.92 32.36
N GLY A 318 -10.22 -4.32 33.63
CA GLY A 318 -8.94 -4.55 34.28
C GLY A 318 -8.34 -3.29 34.95
N PRO A 319 -7.06 -3.35 35.36
CA PRO A 319 -6.44 -2.28 36.17
C PRO A 319 -6.50 -0.89 35.52
N MET A 320 -6.37 -0.82 34.17
CA MET A 320 -6.39 0.43 33.41
C MET A 320 -7.80 0.94 33.06
N SER A 321 -8.85 0.30 33.55
CA SER A 321 -10.23 0.77 33.37
C SER A 321 -10.54 2.01 34.19
N GLN A 322 -9.80 2.25 35.27
CA GLN A 322 -10.01 3.38 36.18
C GLN A 322 -9.24 4.63 35.73
N THR A 323 -9.84 5.79 35.92
CA THR A 323 -9.23 7.07 35.50
C THR A 323 -7.94 7.41 36.24
N PRO A 324 -7.82 7.18 37.60
CA PRO A 324 -6.59 7.47 38.32
C PRO A 324 -5.38 6.70 37.79
N GLU A 325 -5.53 5.41 37.47
CA GLU A 325 -4.47 4.55 36.96
C GLU A 325 -4.00 5.01 35.57
N ARG A 326 -4.92 5.37 34.68
CA ARG A 326 -4.60 5.97 33.40
C ARG A 326 -3.85 7.29 33.52
N ARG A 327 -4.27 8.15 34.47
CA ARG A 327 -3.60 9.41 34.75
C ARG A 327 -2.21 9.23 35.32
N ALA A 328 -1.98 8.19 36.11
CA ALA A 328 -0.65 7.89 36.66
C ALA A 328 0.33 7.44 35.55
N LEU A 329 -0.17 6.74 34.52
CA LEU A 329 0.66 6.30 33.42
C LEU A 329 1.00 7.42 32.41
N ALA A 330 0.10 8.39 32.22
CA ALA A 330 0.28 9.47 31.26
C ALA A 330 1.61 10.26 31.41
N PRO A 331 2.07 10.66 32.61
CA PRO A 331 3.36 11.33 32.75
C PRO A 331 4.55 10.46 32.42
N VAL A 332 4.48 9.16 32.70
CA VAL A 332 5.56 8.19 32.40
C VAL A 332 5.69 8.02 30.89
N SER A 333 4.58 7.87 30.17
CA SER A 333 4.57 7.77 28.72
C SER A 333 5.13 9.04 28.06
N TYR A 334 4.79 10.23 28.58
CA TYR A 334 5.27 11.50 28.05
C TYR A 334 6.79 11.70 28.23
N THR A 335 7.38 11.21 29.31
CA THR A 335 8.82 11.35 29.59
C THR A 335 9.68 10.39 28.77
N HIS A 336 9.10 9.29 28.28
CA HIS A 336 9.80 8.27 27.49
C HIS A 336 9.53 8.33 26.00
N LEU A 337 8.44 8.95 25.56
CA LEU A 337 8.12 9.21 24.17
C LEU A 337 8.66 10.60 23.81
N THR A 338 9.75 10.64 23.10
CA THR A 338 10.32 11.87 22.52
C THR A 338 9.52 12.43 21.34
N LEU A 339 8.30 11.98 21.16
CA LEU A 339 7.37 12.42 20.11
C LEU A 339 6.45 13.53 20.66
N PRO A 340 6.05 14.51 19.86
CA PRO A 340 5.02 15.47 20.22
C PRO A 340 3.65 14.77 20.28
N THR A 341 3.43 14.00 21.34
CA THR A 341 2.17 13.31 21.57
C THR A 341 1.23 14.25 22.32
N ILE A 342 0.18 14.70 21.65
CA ILE A 342 -0.90 15.43 22.32
C ILE A 342 -1.80 14.39 22.98
N LEU A 343 -1.53 14.11 24.27
CA LEU A 343 -2.47 13.36 25.11
C LEU A 343 -3.60 14.30 25.53
N ARG A 344 -4.74 14.24 24.85
CA ARG A 344 -5.98 14.79 25.41
C ARG A 344 -6.60 13.73 26.33
N VAL A 345 -6.64 14.03 27.59
CA VAL A 345 -7.36 13.26 28.61
C VAL A 345 -8.82 13.69 28.65
#